data_99110ca87ba4677cf3909140ba3caf6e
#
_entry.id   99110ca87ba4677cf3909140ba3caf6e
#
_cell.length_a   1.000
_cell.length_b   1.000
_cell.length_c   1.000
_cell.angle_alpha   90.00
_cell.angle_beta   90.00
_cell.angle_gamma   90.00
#
_symmetry.space_group_name_H-M   'P 1'
#
loop_
_entity.id
_entity.type
_entity.pdbx_description
1 polymer ?
#
loop_
_entity_poly.entity_id
_entity_poly.type
_entity_poly.pdbx_seq_one_letter_code
_entity_poly.pdbx_strand_id
1 'polypeptide(L)'
;MFRRTLARSLGIIGLAAILAAQLAQAQDSPPIRVIERVDGAIYVVRARDGAELKIALADNAQIAGIIKASLSDIKQNSFVGVTAMPQPDGGLSAVEAHIFPEAMRGTGEGHYPWDLRPQSTMTNANVEQVVSAVDGRTLTLKYKDGEKKITVPANAPIVTYVPGDKSDIKPGAKVFIVAVKQANGKLQGRAWRIGRDGVTPPM
;
A
#
# COMPACT_ATOMS: atom_id res chain seq x y z
N MET A 1 48.47 38.08 45.54
CA MET A 1 48.88 37.03 44.58
C MET A 1 47.81 35.98 44.46
N PHE A 2 46.89 36.09 43.47
CA PHE A 2 45.86 35.11 43.23
C PHE A 2 46.07 34.51 41.83
N ARG A 3 46.37 33.24 41.77
CA ARG A 3 46.44 32.47 40.53
C ARG A 3 45.04 31.93 40.22
N ARG A 4 44.43 32.37 39.14
CA ARG A 4 43.22 31.83 38.57
C ARG A 4 43.57 30.69 37.62
N THR A 5 43.15 29.48 37.95
CA THR A 5 43.19 28.32 37.11
C THR A 5 41.94 28.32 36.19
N LEU A 6 42.13 28.40 34.88
CA LEU A 6 41.09 28.21 33.88
C LEU A 6 40.91 26.71 33.64
N ALA A 7 39.75 26.17 33.96
CA ALA A 7 39.34 24.85 33.54
C ALA A 7 38.81 24.93 32.10
N ARG A 8 39.40 24.18 31.19
CA ARG A 8 38.93 23.97 29.83
C ARG A 8 37.91 22.84 29.83
N SER A 9 36.65 23.15 29.64
CA SER A 9 35.61 22.18 29.30
C SER A 9 35.61 21.96 27.79
N LEU A 10 36.13 20.83 27.32
CA LEU A 10 35.91 20.35 25.96
C LEU A 10 34.54 19.76 25.89
N GLY A 11 33.67 20.34 25.06
CA GLY A 11 32.35 19.87 24.76
C GLY A 11 32.39 18.60 23.89
N ILE A 12 31.70 17.56 24.36
CA ILE A 12 31.34 16.40 23.58
C ILE A 12 30.02 16.75 22.83
N ILE A 13 30.15 17.29 21.64
CA ILE A 13 29.02 17.44 20.70
C ILE A 13 29.47 16.80 19.39
N GLY A 14 28.97 15.63 19.07
CA GLY A 14 29.32 15.04 17.78
C GLY A 14 29.02 13.57 17.58
N LEU A 15 27.95 12.99 18.16
CA LEU A 15 27.59 11.59 17.80
C LEU A 15 26.09 11.33 17.61
N ALA A 16 25.23 12.33 17.66
CA ALA A 16 23.78 12.14 17.51
C ALA A 16 23.25 12.43 16.10
N ALA A 17 24.04 13.00 15.20
CA ALA A 17 23.57 13.46 13.89
C ALA A 17 23.71 12.43 12.75
N ILE A 18 24.38 11.30 12.95
CA ILE A 18 24.66 10.32 11.88
C ILE A 18 23.61 9.20 11.82
N LEU A 19 22.82 8.99 12.86
CA LEU A 19 21.83 7.92 12.90
C LEU A 19 20.47 8.27 12.25
N ALA A 20 20.19 9.55 12.02
CA ALA A 20 18.92 10.00 11.44
C ALA A 20 18.88 9.96 9.91
N ALA A 21 20.03 9.85 9.23
CA ALA A 21 20.11 9.90 7.77
C ALA A 21 19.93 8.52 7.08
N GLN A 22 19.92 7.41 7.81
CA GLN A 22 19.80 6.07 7.22
C GLN A 22 18.37 5.54 7.14
N LEU A 23 17.39 6.24 7.68
CA LEU A 23 15.97 5.82 7.63
C LEU A 23 15.20 6.39 6.44
N ALA A 24 15.80 7.25 5.63
CA ALA A 24 15.09 7.99 4.57
C ALA A 24 15.21 7.39 3.15
N GLN A 25 15.93 6.30 2.94
CA GLN A 25 16.22 5.80 1.58
C GLN A 25 15.52 4.49 1.17
N ALA A 26 14.59 3.97 1.92
CA ALA A 26 14.03 2.65 1.64
C ALA A 26 12.66 2.66 0.91
N GLN A 27 12.15 3.77 0.35
CA GLN A 27 10.71 3.86 0.13
C GLN A 27 10.20 4.42 -1.19
N ASP A 28 11.00 4.46 -2.26
CA ASP A 28 10.53 4.94 -3.57
C ASP A 28 10.14 3.83 -4.57
N SER A 29 10.22 2.58 -4.19
CA SER A 29 9.81 1.48 -5.08
C SER A 29 8.40 1.01 -4.75
N PRO A 30 7.53 0.82 -5.77
CA PRO A 30 6.19 0.26 -5.53
C PRO A 30 6.30 -1.12 -4.87
N PRO A 31 5.29 -1.56 -4.12
CA PRO A 31 5.28 -2.85 -3.43
C PRO A 31 5.16 -4.00 -4.43
N ILE A 32 6.22 -4.24 -5.21
CA ILE A 32 6.31 -5.41 -6.08
C ILE A 32 6.72 -6.57 -5.20
N ARG A 33 5.77 -7.47 -4.99
CA ARG A 33 6.04 -8.79 -4.43
C ARG A 33 5.89 -9.78 -5.56
N VAL A 34 6.91 -10.58 -5.80
CA VAL A 34 6.92 -11.56 -6.88
C VAL A 34 7.05 -12.96 -6.26
N ILE A 35 6.22 -13.88 -6.72
CA ILE A 35 6.41 -15.30 -6.38
C ILE A 35 7.65 -15.79 -7.10
N GLU A 36 8.68 -16.22 -6.37
CA GLU A 36 9.90 -16.75 -6.95
C GLU A 36 9.79 -18.24 -7.23
N ARG A 37 9.28 -18.98 -6.24
CA ARG A 37 9.07 -20.42 -6.34
C ARG A 37 7.98 -20.91 -5.40
N VAL A 38 7.53 -22.11 -5.63
CA VAL A 38 6.53 -22.78 -4.80
C VAL A 38 7.15 -24.08 -4.31
N ASP A 39 7.33 -24.19 -3.00
CA ASP A 39 7.92 -25.34 -2.32
C ASP A 39 6.81 -26.08 -1.54
N GLY A 40 6.05 -26.94 -2.21
CA GLY A 40 4.88 -27.62 -1.65
C GLY A 40 3.78 -26.62 -1.25
N ALA A 41 3.52 -26.48 0.06
CA ALA A 41 2.53 -25.52 0.59
C ALA A 41 3.13 -24.15 0.93
N ILE A 42 4.41 -23.94 0.69
CA ILE A 42 5.13 -22.69 1.00
C ILE A 42 5.41 -21.94 -0.28
N TYR A 43 5.02 -20.69 -0.31
CA TYR A 43 5.30 -19.75 -1.39
C TYR A 43 6.47 -18.86 -0.99
N VAL A 44 7.51 -18.88 -1.80
CA VAL A 44 8.68 -18.03 -1.60
C VAL A 44 8.48 -16.76 -2.42
N VAL A 45 8.43 -15.64 -1.72
CA VAL A 45 8.06 -14.34 -2.26
C VAL A 45 9.20 -13.36 -2.04
N ARG A 46 9.62 -12.67 -3.07
CA ARG A 46 10.53 -11.52 -2.93
C ARG A 46 9.73 -10.28 -2.57
N ALA A 47 10.04 -9.72 -1.41
CA ALA A 47 9.45 -8.47 -0.95
C ALA A 47 10.06 -7.25 -1.66
N ARG A 48 9.45 -6.08 -1.46
CA ARG A 48 9.89 -4.80 -2.04
C ARG A 48 11.34 -4.44 -1.68
N ASP A 49 11.73 -4.71 -0.45
CA ASP A 49 13.09 -4.45 0.07
C ASP A 49 14.12 -5.51 -0.36
N GLY A 50 13.71 -6.46 -1.23
CA GLY A 50 14.54 -7.56 -1.70
C GLY A 50 14.57 -8.76 -0.77
N ALA A 51 13.94 -8.71 0.39
CA ALA A 51 13.90 -9.84 1.33
C ALA A 51 13.13 -11.03 0.77
N GLU A 52 13.63 -12.24 0.99
CA GLU A 52 12.92 -13.48 0.70
C GLU A 52 11.97 -13.80 1.88
N LEU A 53 10.70 -13.91 1.61
CA LEU A 53 9.68 -14.29 2.58
C LEU A 53 9.11 -15.67 2.23
N LYS A 54 8.95 -16.50 3.25
CA LYS A 54 8.30 -17.81 3.14
C LYS A 54 6.90 -17.70 3.73
N ILE A 55 5.88 -17.83 2.88
CA ILE A 55 4.48 -17.59 3.25
C ILE A 55 3.68 -18.85 2.94
N ALA A 56 3.03 -19.41 3.96
CA ALA A 56 2.07 -20.49 3.77
C ALA A 56 0.72 -19.93 3.31
N LEU A 57 0.02 -20.64 2.44
CA LEU A 57 -1.36 -20.32 2.10
C LEU A 57 -2.27 -20.76 3.25
N ALA A 58 -3.13 -19.87 3.74
CA ALA A 58 -4.15 -20.26 4.71
C ALA A 58 -5.23 -21.13 4.04
N ASP A 59 -5.81 -22.08 4.78
CA ASP A 59 -6.85 -22.97 4.25
C ASP A 59 -8.07 -22.20 3.73
N ASN A 60 -8.40 -21.09 4.40
CA ASN A 60 -9.48 -20.17 4.03
C ASN A 60 -8.99 -18.89 3.34
N ALA A 61 -7.83 -18.94 2.68
CA ALA A 61 -7.27 -17.79 2.00
C ALA A 61 -8.21 -17.27 0.91
N GLN A 62 -8.38 -15.96 0.89
CA GLN A 62 -9.10 -15.28 -0.19
C GLN A 62 -8.14 -14.98 -1.33
N ILE A 63 -8.42 -15.53 -2.51
CA ILE A 63 -7.61 -15.33 -3.71
C ILE A 63 -8.43 -14.50 -4.70
N ALA A 64 -7.84 -13.41 -5.19
CA ALA A 64 -8.46 -12.58 -6.22
C ALA A 64 -7.42 -12.17 -7.27
N GLY A 65 -7.84 -12.19 -8.52
CA GLY A 65 -7.10 -11.59 -9.62
C GLY A 65 -7.24 -10.06 -9.58
N ILE A 66 -6.20 -9.36 -10.00
CA ILE A 66 -6.19 -7.90 -10.18
C ILE A 66 -6.01 -7.61 -11.66
N ILE A 67 -6.94 -6.89 -12.24
CA ILE A 67 -6.92 -6.43 -13.61
C ILE A 67 -6.98 -4.91 -13.70
N LYS A 68 -6.52 -4.36 -14.83
CA LYS A 68 -6.61 -2.94 -15.09
C LYS A 68 -8.07 -2.49 -15.19
N ALA A 69 -8.36 -1.35 -14.58
CA ALA A 69 -9.59 -0.61 -14.74
C ALA A 69 -9.30 0.82 -15.18
N SER A 70 -10.33 1.60 -15.40
CA SER A 70 -10.23 2.99 -15.85
C SER A 70 -10.89 3.96 -14.87
N LEU A 71 -10.52 5.22 -14.97
CA LEU A 71 -11.14 6.27 -14.16
C LEU A 71 -12.65 6.39 -14.44
N SER A 72 -13.11 6.03 -15.64
CA SER A 72 -14.53 6.00 -16.00
C SER A 72 -15.32 4.90 -15.31
N ASP A 73 -14.65 3.88 -14.78
CA ASP A 73 -15.31 2.79 -14.05
C ASP A 73 -15.64 3.18 -12.60
N ILE A 74 -14.99 4.23 -12.08
CA ILE A 74 -15.33 4.82 -10.78
C ILE A 74 -16.59 5.67 -10.96
N LYS A 75 -17.67 5.23 -10.35
CA LYS A 75 -19.00 5.89 -10.42
C LYS A 75 -19.48 6.24 -9.02
N GLN A 76 -20.48 7.11 -8.94
CA GLN A 76 -21.21 7.32 -7.69
C GLN A 76 -21.72 5.96 -7.15
N ASN A 77 -21.65 5.79 -5.85
CA ASN A 77 -21.91 4.56 -5.11
C ASN A 77 -20.92 3.40 -5.35
N SER A 78 -19.88 3.55 -6.16
CA SER A 78 -18.77 2.58 -6.13
C SER A 78 -18.15 2.53 -4.74
N PHE A 79 -17.74 1.35 -4.28
CA PHE A 79 -16.87 1.21 -3.11
C PHE A 79 -15.43 1.10 -3.62
N VAL A 80 -14.58 2.02 -3.20
CA VAL A 80 -13.20 2.13 -3.71
C VAL A 80 -12.19 2.21 -2.57
N GLY A 81 -10.99 1.73 -2.82
CA GLY A 81 -9.82 2.05 -2.02
C GLY A 81 -8.93 3.00 -2.80
N VAL A 82 -8.45 4.04 -2.15
CA VAL A 82 -7.55 5.02 -2.75
C VAL A 82 -6.37 5.24 -1.85
N THR A 83 -5.18 4.93 -2.34
CA THR A 83 -3.94 5.35 -1.70
C THR A 83 -3.59 6.75 -2.17
N ALA A 84 -3.44 7.68 -1.24
CA ALA A 84 -3.18 9.08 -1.56
C ALA A 84 -2.03 9.66 -0.75
N MET A 85 -1.40 10.68 -1.34
CA MET A 85 -0.35 11.49 -0.73
C MET A 85 -0.90 12.88 -0.39
N PRO A 86 -0.53 13.46 0.76
CA PRO A 86 -0.82 14.85 1.06
C PRO A 86 -0.13 15.77 0.07
N GLN A 87 -0.80 16.85 -0.29
CA GLN A 87 -0.30 17.90 -1.17
C GLN A 87 0.04 19.17 -0.36
N PRO A 88 0.89 20.06 -0.88
CA PRO A 88 1.26 21.31 -0.19
C PRO A 88 0.07 22.23 0.11
N ASP A 89 -1.00 22.15 -0.66
CA ASP A 89 -2.25 22.90 -0.47
C ASP A 89 -3.19 22.28 0.58
N GLY A 90 -2.76 21.20 1.24
CA GLY A 90 -3.55 20.45 2.21
C GLY A 90 -4.52 19.44 1.58
N GLY A 91 -4.56 19.33 0.25
CA GLY A 91 -5.34 18.34 -0.47
C GLY A 91 -4.72 16.94 -0.42
N LEU A 92 -5.44 15.97 -1.01
CA LEU A 92 -4.95 14.61 -1.20
C LEU A 92 -4.94 14.28 -2.70
N SER A 93 -3.82 13.71 -3.17
CA SER A 93 -3.69 13.23 -4.54
C SER A 93 -3.45 11.72 -4.56
N ALA A 94 -4.27 11.00 -5.32
CA ALA A 94 -4.16 9.56 -5.43
C ALA A 94 -2.87 9.14 -6.14
N VAL A 95 -2.20 8.14 -5.59
CA VAL A 95 -1.09 7.42 -6.24
C VAL A 95 -1.58 6.13 -6.89
N GLU A 96 -2.73 5.62 -6.44
CA GLU A 96 -3.45 4.50 -7.05
C GLU A 96 -4.90 4.50 -6.58
N ALA A 97 -5.76 3.78 -7.30
CA ALA A 97 -7.10 3.47 -6.85
C ALA A 97 -7.48 2.03 -7.24
N HIS A 98 -8.31 1.39 -6.40
CA HIS A 98 -8.88 0.10 -6.71
C HIS A 98 -10.37 0.08 -6.43
N ILE A 99 -11.11 -0.52 -7.37
CA ILE A 99 -12.57 -0.63 -7.30
C ILE A 99 -12.90 -1.99 -6.72
N PHE A 100 -13.58 -2.01 -5.60
CA PHE A 100 -14.07 -3.26 -5.01
C PHE A 100 -15.33 -3.74 -5.72
N PRO A 101 -15.45 -5.04 -6.02
CA PRO A 101 -16.75 -5.62 -6.39
C PRO A 101 -17.72 -5.55 -5.21
N GLU A 102 -19.03 -5.57 -5.52
CA GLU A 102 -20.08 -5.41 -4.50
C GLU A 102 -19.95 -6.39 -3.33
N ALA A 103 -19.56 -7.63 -3.61
CA ALA A 103 -19.33 -8.66 -2.57
C ALA A 103 -18.21 -8.31 -1.57
N MET A 104 -17.36 -7.32 -1.89
CA MET A 104 -16.29 -6.85 -1.04
C MET A 104 -16.55 -5.46 -0.45
N ARG A 105 -17.75 -4.92 -0.63
CA ARG A 105 -18.13 -3.62 -0.04
C ARG A 105 -17.92 -3.64 1.48
N GLY A 106 -17.40 -2.54 2.03
CA GLY A 106 -17.08 -2.41 3.45
C GLY A 106 -15.72 -2.98 3.86
N THR A 107 -14.99 -3.64 2.94
CA THR A 107 -13.66 -4.18 3.26
C THR A 107 -12.71 -3.06 3.69
N GLY A 108 -12.25 -3.11 4.95
CA GLY A 108 -11.30 -2.14 5.51
C GLY A 108 -11.80 -0.70 5.43
N GLU A 109 -13.12 -0.46 5.52
CA GLU A 109 -13.70 0.88 5.45
C GLU A 109 -13.05 1.82 6.45
N GLY A 110 -12.67 3.03 5.99
CA GLY A 110 -12.05 4.05 6.82
C GLY A 110 -10.93 4.81 6.11
N HIS A 111 -10.24 5.64 6.92
CA HIS A 111 -9.07 6.41 6.49
C HIS A 111 -7.93 6.21 7.49
N TYR A 112 -6.77 5.72 7.02
CA TYR A 112 -5.66 5.34 7.90
C TYR A 112 -4.31 5.43 7.19
N PRO A 113 -3.19 5.52 7.95
CA PRO A 113 -1.83 5.47 7.37
C PRO A 113 -1.62 4.21 6.55
N TRP A 114 -0.89 4.33 5.45
CA TRP A 114 -0.60 3.23 4.55
C TRP A 114 0.88 3.17 4.20
N ASP A 115 1.39 1.97 3.92
CA ASP A 115 2.82 1.73 3.73
C ASP A 115 3.29 1.75 2.27
N LEU A 116 2.43 2.16 1.33
CA LEU A 116 2.80 2.22 -0.09
C LEU A 116 3.93 3.23 -0.33
N ARG A 117 3.84 4.38 0.31
CA ARG A 117 4.87 5.43 0.34
C ARG A 117 4.92 6.07 1.73
N PRO A 118 6.04 6.73 2.11
CA PRO A 118 6.07 7.56 3.31
C PRO A 118 4.93 8.58 3.31
N GLN A 119 4.23 8.72 4.44
CA GLN A 119 3.09 9.63 4.62
C GLN A 119 1.84 9.31 3.76
N SER A 120 1.84 8.20 2.99
CA SER A 120 0.64 7.81 2.28
C SER A 120 -0.46 7.34 3.22
N THR A 121 -1.69 7.56 2.79
CA THR A 121 -2.89 7.09 3.49
C THR A 121 -3.75 6.25 2.55
N MET A 122 -4.43 5.25 3.11
CA MET A 122 -5.48 4.49 2.44
C MET A 122 -6.84 5.03 2.87
N THR A 123 -7.73 5.23 1.89
CA THR A 123 -9.14 5.52 2.16
C THR A 123 -10.00 4.49 1.45
N ASN A 124 -10.64 3.61 2.20
CA ASN A 124 -11.64 2.67 1.68
C ASN A 124 -13.03 3.21 2.01
N ALA A 125 -13.81 3.54 0.99
CA ALA A 125 -15.05 4.29 1.19
C ALA A 125 -16.01 4.19 0.01
N ASN A 126 -17.26 4.61 0.24
CA ASN A 126 -18.21 4.82 -0.83
C ASN A 126 -17.92 6.13 -1.56
N VAL A 127 -18.02 6.11 -2.87
CA VAL A 127 -17.96 7.32 -3.70
C VAL A 127 -19.31 8.05 -3.60
N GLU A 128 -19.34 9.15 -2.89
CA GLU A 128 -20.54 9.98 -2.77
C GLU A 128 -20.70 10.90 -3.97
N GLN A 129 -19.59 11.48 -4.44
CA GLN A 129 -19.59 12.40 -5.57
C GLN A 129 -18.33 12.20 -6.44
N VAL A 130 -18.52 12.39 -7.72
CA VAL A 130 -17.44 12.43 -8.72
C VAL A 130 -17.51 13.78 -9.44
N VAL A 131 -16.44 14.56 -9.36
CA VAL A 131 -16.29 15.81 -10.10
C VAL A 131 -15.20 15.63 -11.14
N SER A 132 -15.56 15.75 -12.41
CA SER A 132 -14.57 15.68 -13.50
C SER A 132 -13.77 16.99 -13.59
N ALA A 133 -12.47 16.85 -13.82
CA ALA A 133 -11.53 17.93 -14.09
C ALA A 133 -10.74 17.62 -15.37
N VAL A 134 -9.99 18.59 -15.90
CA VAL A 134 -9.20 18.41 -17.12
C VAL A 134 -8.17 17.30 -16.97
N ASP A 135 -7.49 17.25 -15.81
CA ASP A 135 -6.37 16.34 -15.55
C ASP A 135 -6.72 15.18 -14.63
N GLY A 136 -8.00 14.81 -14.51
CA GLY A 136 -8.42 13.74 -13.64
C GLY A 136 -9.83 13.90 -13.09
N ARG A 137 -10.06 13.36 -11.90
CA ARG A 137 -11.33 13.49 -11.17
C ARG A 137 -11.09 13.72 -9.70
N THR A 138 -11.93 14.53 -9.09
CA THR A 138 -12.00 14.63 -7.62
C THR A 138 -13.15 13.76 -7.12
N LEU A 139 -12.83 12.85 -6.22
CA LEU A 139 -13.78 11.96 -5.56
C LEU A 139 -14.06 12.49 -4.17
N THR A 140 -15.35 12.58 -3.80
CA THR A 140 -15.76 12.68 -2.40
C THR A 140 -16.03 11.26 -1.90
N LEU A 141 -15.19 10.81 -0.99
CA LEU A 141 -15.20 9.46 -0.42
C LEU A 141 -15.77 9.52 0.99
N LYS A 142 -16.91 8.86 1.21
CA LYS A 142 -17.62 8.85 2.48
C LYS A 142 -17.51 7.47 3.14
N TYR A 143 -17.07 7.47 4.39
CA TYR A 143 -16.95 6.31 5.26
C TYR A 143 -17.60 6.61 6.61
N LYS A 144 -17.74 5.58 7.46
CA LYS A 144 -18.49 5.66 8.71
C LYS A 144 -18.15 6.89 9.57
N ASP A 145 -16.87 7.22 9.69
CA ASP A 145 -16.40 8.24 10.64
C ASP A 145 -16.01 9.57 9.96
N GLY A 146 -16.35 9.76 8.67
CA GLY A 146 -16.06 11.01 7.98
C GLY A 146 -16.03 10.91 6.46
N GLU A 147 -15.44 11.94 5.86
CA GLU A 147 -15.25 12.01 4.40
C GLU A 147 -13.86 12.52 4.04
N LYS A 148 -13.42 12.18 2.82
CA LYS A 148 -12.21 12.72 2.20
C LYS A 148 -12.49 13.12 0.77
N LYS A 149 -11.92 14.25 0.36
CA LYS A 149 -11.85 14.65 -1.04
C LYS A 149 -10.47 14.30 -1.57
N ILE A 150 -10.42 13.48 -2.61
CA ILE A 150 -9.17 12.99 -3.18
C ILE A 150 -9.18 13.24 -4.69
N THR A 151 -8.18 13.94 -5.19
CA THR A 151 -7.96 14.08 -6.62
C THR A 151 -7.28 12.83 -7.15
N VAL A 152 -7.88 12.19 -8.15
CA VAL A 152 -7.31 11.05 -8.86
C VAL A 152 -6.80 11.55 -10.20
N PRO A 153 -5.47 11.69 -10.38
CA PRO A 153 -4.88 12.10 -11.65
C PRO A 153 -5.22 11.11 -12.77
N ALA A 154 -5.29 11.60 -14.00
CA ALA A 154 -5.64 10.78 -15.17
C ALA A 154 -4.67 9.62 -15.42
N ASN A 155 -3.41 9.76 -14.99
CA ASN A 155 -2.36 8.75 -15.12
C ASN A 155 -2.22 7.83 -13.88
N ALA A 156 -3.03 8.02 -12.84
CA ALA A 156 -3.00 7.14 -11.68
C ALA A 156 -3.41 5.71 -12.10
N PRO A 157 -2.69 4.67 -11.67
CA PRO A 157 -3.10 3.30 -11.92
C PRO A 157 -4.42 3.00 -11.21
N ILE A 158 -5.37 2.46 -11.98
CA ILE A 158 -6.68 2.03 -11.46
C ILE A 158 -6.85 0.57 -11.78
N VAL A 159 -7.26 -0.20 -10.80
CA VAL A 159 -7.46 -1.63 -10.91
C VAL A 159 -8.79 -2.06 -10.30
N THR A 160 -9.20 -3.27 -10.62
CA THR A 160 -10.35 -3.92 -9.98
C THR A 160 -10.06 -5.38 -9.70
N TYR A 161 -10.89 -5.97 -8.86
CA TYR A 161 -10.79 -7.38 -8.48
C TYR A 161 -11.66 -8.24 -9.38
N VAL A 162 -11.14 -9.41 -9.71
CA VAL A 162 -11.87 -10.50 -10.37
C VAL A 162 -11.68 -11.79 -9.56
N PRO A 163 -12.57 -12.78 -9.69
CA PRO A 163 -12.35 -14.07 -9.05
C PRO A 163 -10.97 -14.63 -9.38
N GLY A 164 -10.23 -15.08 -8.36
CA GLY A 164 -8.92 -15.70 -8.49
C GLY A 164 -8.94 -17.16 -8.09
N ASP A 165 -7.93 -17.89 -8.53
CA ASP A 165 -7.74 -19.31 -8.24
C ASP A 165 -6.32 -19.57 -7.70
N LYS A 166 -6.16 -20.69 -6.99
CA LYS A 166 -4.86 -21.09 -6.47
C LYS A 166 -3.80 -21.28 -7.57
N SER A 167 -4.21 -21.66 -8.78
CA SER A 167 -3.34 -21.79 -9.95
C SER A 167 -2.77 -20.44 -10.45
N ASP A 168 -3.36 -19.33 -10.05
CA ASP A 168 -2.80 -17.99 -10.32
C ASP A 168 -1.52 -17.73 -9.51
N ILE A 169 -1.33 -18.43 -8.37
CA ILE A 169 -0.18 -18.28 -7.49
C ILE A 169 0.98 -19.13 -8.01
N LYS A 170 1.69 -18.64 -9.00
CA LYS A 170 2.77 -19.34 -9.69
C LYS A 170 4.04 -18.48 -9.78
N PRO A 171 5.22 -19.08 -10.00
CA PRO A 171 6.44 -18.32 -10.19
C PRO A 171 6.30 -17.22 -11.24
N GLY A 172 6.85 -16.06 -10.96
CA GLY A 172 6.73 -14.84 -11.78
C GLY A 172 5.45 -14.03 -11.58
N ALA A 173 4.44 -14.56 -10.87
CA ALA A 173 3.24 -13.79 -10.56
C ALA A 173 3.56 -12.62 -9.61
N LYS A 174 3.08 -11.42 -9.98
CA LYS A 174 3.16 -10.23 -9.14
C LYS A 174 1.98 -10.23 -8.17
N VAL A 175 2.26 -10.07 -6.89
CA VAL A 175 1.26 -10.27 -5.85
C VAL A 175 1.29 -9.17 -4.78
N PHE A 176 0.14 -8.92 -4.19
CA PHE A 176 0.00 -8.29 -2.89
C PHE A 176 -0.58 -9.32 -1.92
N ILE A 177 0.02 -9.47 -0.73
CA ILE A 177 -0.37 -10.51 0.24
C ILE A 177 -0.58 -9.88 1.60
N VAL A 178 -1.76 -10.10 2.16
CA VAL A 178 -2.01 -9.83 3.58
C VAL A 178 -1.64 -11.09 4.36
N ALA A 179 -0.54 -11.04 5.08
CA ALA A 179 -0.03 -12.16 5.87
C ALA A 179 -0.05 -11.87 7.37
N VAL A 180 -0.28 -12.90 8.15
CA VAL A 180 -0.26 -12.85 9.62
C VAL A 180 0.89 -13.69 10.11
N LYS A 181 1.68 -13.14 11.03
CA LYS A 181 2.73 -13.88 11.73
C LYS A 181 2.10 -14.77 12.79
N GLN A 182 2.33 -16.06 12.69
CA GLN A 182 1.85 -17.06 13.62
C GLN A 182 2.72 -17.09 14.89
N ALA A 183 2.24 -17.73 15.97
CA ALA A 183 2.99 -17.87 17.22
C ALA A 183 4.35 -18.57 17.06
N ASN A 184 4.49 -19.45 16.07
CA ASN A 184 5.75 -20.12 15.71
C ASN A 184 6.67 -19.29 14.81
N GLY A 185 6.34 -18.00 14.59
CA GLY A 185 7.10 -17.07 13.75
C GLY A 185 6.87 -17.21 12.25
N LYS A 186 6.14 -18.23 11.77
CA LYS A 186 5.86 -18.41 10.34
C LYS A 186 4.80 -17.42 9.85
N LEU A 187 4.91 -17.03 8.57
CA LEU A 187 3.90 -16.18 7.91
C LEU A 187 2.83 -17.05 7.25
N GLN A 188 1.58 -16.63 7.43
CA GLN A 188 0.43 -17.25 6.78
C GLN A 188 -0.36 -16.19 6.01
N GLY A 189 -0.46 -16.34 4.68
CA GLY A 189 -1.17 -15.44 3.79
C GLY A 189 -2.68 -15.73 3.81
N ARG A 190 -3.45 -14.73 4.23
CA ARG A 190 -4.92 -14.80 4.32
C ARG A 190 -5.62 -14.22 3.12
N ALA A 191 -5.05 -13.17 2.52
CA ALA A 191 -5.58 -12.59 1.29
C ALA A 191 -4.46 -12.44 0.27
N TRP A 192 -4.73 -12.92 -0.95
CA TRP A 192 -3.79 -12.92 -2.08
C TRP A 192 -4.42 -12.17 -3.24
N ARG A 193 -3.73 -11.16 -3.72
CA ARG A 193 -4.14 -10.32 -4.86
C ARG A 193 -3.10 -10.52 -5.94
N ILE A 194 -3.49 -11.17 -7.03
CA ILE A 194 -2.55 -11.62 -8.06
C ILE A 194 -2.78 -10.80 -9.32
N GLY A 195 -1.74 -10.10 -9.77
CA GLY A 195 -1.81 -9.34 -11.02
C GLY A 195 -1.99 -10.27 -12.22
N ARG A 196 -2.99 -9.99 -13.05
CA ARG A 196 -3.24 -10.64 -14.34
C ARG A 196 -2.86 -9.68 -15.47
N ASP A 197 -2.62 -10.20 -16.65
CA ASP A 197 -2.34 -9.46 -17.89
C ASP A 197 -1.23 -8.41 -17.71
N GLY A 198 -0.17 -8.78 -16.96
CA GLY A 198 0.98 -7.92 -16.71
C GLY A 198 0.77 -6.85 -15.63
N VAL A 199 -0.43 -6.77 -15.04
CA VAL A 199 -0.72 -5.84 -13.95
C VAL A 199 0.13 -6.16 -12.73
N THR A 200 0.70 -5.13 -12.13
CA THR A 200 1.28 -5.19 -10.78
C THR A 200 0.23 -4.65 -9.82
N PRO A 201 -0.20 -5.43 -8.79
CA PRO A 201 -1.11 -4.90 -7.78
C PRO A 201 -0.51 -3.63 -7.14
N PRO A 202 -1.18 -2.47 -7.24
CA PRO A 202 -0.58 -1.19 -6.85
C PRO A 202 -0.69 -0.87 -5.37
N MET A 203 -1.42 -1.68 -4.59
CA MET A 203 -1.72 -1.49 -3.15
C MET A 203 -0.60 -1.98 -2.23
#